data_82160d4be831cbb2b8ae377922a231d2
#
_entry.id   82160d4be831cbb2b8ae377922a231d2
#
_cell.length_a   1.000
_cell.length_b   1.000
_cell.length_c   1.000
_cell.angle_alpha   90.00
_cell.angle_beta   90.00
_cell.angle_gamma   90.00
#
_symmetry.space_group_name_H-M   'P 1'
#
loop_
_entity.id
_entity.type
_entity.pdbx_description
1 polymer ?
#
loop_
_entity_poly.entity_id
_entity_poly.type
_entity_poly.pdbx_seq_one_letter_code
_entity_poly.pdbx_strand_id
1 'polypeptide(L)'
;MRVTTRMLTQHTAANIMANADAMQQTQRQLTTGKRILRPGDDPAGAAVGVRLRSQNLRDEQYLRNIEQSRTWLDTTDSVLGDIGDLLGRARELSVQASTGTLGAGDTAQVAEEINAIRNQIISSLNRTVDVDQHMFSGQMTDTVPVSVDPTTGIATFVGDTGVSVPNPTDLISDNGIDQVLATSPLTAKGSYSIEVSINNGQATVTATRTADGKAETQTFAIPGTGAAPVPVEFANLGLNLVVNENLTTINGNNTFEVDGVGLAHDIAPGSTLDVNVSAGSLMPILAQLKTLHTALVNGTGANSAANTAIGAIDVAADRVLSMRAQVGAKTNHIEFAQARREAMQIEGNRLLSVNEDIDLTEALTRLTAQQTVYKASLEVGSRVMQNSLLDFLR
;
A
#
# COMPACT_ATOMS: atom_id res chain seq x y z
N MET A 1 71.78 1.37 33.51
CA MET A 1 71.45 0.40 32.44
C MET A 1 72.28 0.75 31.21
N ARG A 2 73.20 -0.16 30.75
CA ARG A 2 73.91 0.05 29.48
C ARG A 2 72.94 -0.32 28.32
N VAL A 3 72.48 0.68 27.60
CA VAL A 3 71.77 0.45 26.34
C VAL A 3 72.78 -0.03 25.34
N THR A 4 72.60 -1.28 24.85
CA THR A 4 73.48 -1.82 23.82
C THR A 4 73.18 -1.18 22.49
N THR A 5 74.22 -0.92 21.65
CA THR A 5 74.08 -0.36 20.32
C THR A 5 73.02 -1.07 19.47
N ARG A 6 72.88 -2.38 19.64
CA ARG A 6 71.86 -3.23 19.02
C ARG A 6 70.45 -2.86 19.44
N MET A 7 70.21 -2.55 20.70
CA MET A 7 68.89 -2.05 21.21
C MET A 7 68.56 -0.66 20.61
N LEU A 8 69.55 0.21 20.49
CA LEU A 8 69.35 1.55 19.92
C LEU A 8 68.95 1.47 18.43
N THR A 9 69.65 0.60 17.63
CA THR A 9 69.31 0.43 16.22
C THR A 9 67.93 -0.23 16.02
N GLN A 10 67.57 -1.20 16.87
CA GLN A 10 66.23 -1.82 16.82
C GLN A 10 65.14 -0.83 17.16
N HIS A 11 65.30 -0.01 18.19
CA HIS A 11 64.36 1.05 18.55
C HIS A 11 64.22 2.10 17.45
N THR A 12 65.32 2.52 16.84
CA THR A 12 65.32 3.49 15.73
C THR A 12 64.61 2.92 14.51
N ALA A 13 64.83 1.66 14.14
CA ALA A 13 64.10 0.99 13.05
C ALA A 13 62.63 0.87 13.34
N ALA A 14 62.22 0.45 14.55
CA ALA A 14 60.83 0.39 14.97
C ALA A 14 60.13 1.76 14.90
N ASN A 15 60.80 2.83 15.33
CA ASN A 15 60.24 4.19 15.24
C ASN A 15 60.08 4.66 13.79
N ILE A 16 61.01 4.35 12.90
CA ILE A 16 60.91 4.67 11.47
C ILE A 16 59.72 3.95 10.85
N MET A 17 59.53 2.65 11.15
CA MET A 17 58.38 1.87 10.66
C MET A 17 57.07 2.44 11.20
N ALA A 18 56.96 2.75 12.48
CA ALA A 18 55.76 3.37 13.08
C ALA A 18 55.42 4.72 12.45
N ASN A 19 56.43 5.57 12.13
CA ASN A 19 56.22 6.83 11.43
C ASN A 19 55.76 6.63 9.97
N ALA A 20 56.30 5.62 9.28
CA ALA A 20 55.87 5.25 7.93
C ALA A 20 54.39 4.73 7.93
N ASP A 21 54.02 3.88 8.88
CA ASP A 21 52.67 3.38 9.04
C ASP A 21 51.67 4.51 9.33
N ALA A 22 52.01 5.41 10.24
CA ALA A 22 51.18 6.58 10.55
C ALA A 22 50.95 7.49 9.34
N MET A 23 52.03 7.73 8.57
CA MET A 23 51.95 8.49 7.32
C MET A 23 51.06 7.79 6.28
N GLN A 24 51.21 6.48 6.08
CA GLN A 24 50.35 5.71 5.18
C GLN A 24 48.90 5.71 5.61
N GLN A 25 48.60 5.62 6.90
CA GLN A 25 47.24 5.70 7.42
C GLN A 25 46.64 7.07 7.10
N THR A 26 47.31 8.18 7.36
CA THR A 26 46.84 9.51 7.01
C THR A 26 46.65 9.70 5.51
N GLN A 27 47.52 9.11 4.67
CA GLN A 27 47.35 9.15 3.23
C GLN A 27 46.10 8.36 2.78
N ARG A 28 45.84 7.20 3.35
CA ARG A 28 44.60 6.41 3.06
C ARG A 28 43.34 7.19 3.48
N GLN A 29 43.38 7.84 4.66
CA GLN A 29 42.27 8.65 5.15
C GLN A 29 41.99 9.83 4.21
N LEU A 30 43.05 10.54 3.73
CA LEU A 30 42.94 11.63 2.75
C LEU A 30 42.40 11.14 1.39
N THR A 31 42.87 9.97 0.93
CA THR A 31 42.44 9.40 -0.37
C THR A 31 40.96 8.99 -0.34
N THR A 32 40.48 8.49 0.78
CA THR A 32 39.09 8.01 0.92
C THR A 32 38.13 9.09 1.45
N GLY A 33 38.65 10.17 1.99
CA GLY A 33 37.90 11.22 2.69
C GLY A 33 37.33 10.76 4.03
N LYS A 34 37.67 9.54 4.50
CA LYS A 34 37.14 8.94 5.72
C LYS A 34 38.16 8.87 6.83
N ARG A 35 37.77 9.27 8.04
CA ARG A 35 38.58 9.17 9.27
C ARG A 35 38.64 7.70 9.75
N ILE A 36 37.51 6.98 9.65
CA ILE A 36 37.36 5.58 10.08
C ILE A 36 37.34 4.70 8.83
N LEU A 37 38.42 3.97 8.60
CA LEU A 37 38.53 3.03 7.46
C LEU A 37 38.25 1.59 7.87
N ARG A 38 38.63 1.25 9.10
CA ARG A 38 38.49 -0.10 9.66
C ARG A 38 37.87 -0.01 11.06
N PRO A 39 37.12 -1.04 11.49
CA PRO A 39 36.60 -1.08 12.86
C PRO A 39 37.68 -0.98 13.95
N GLY A 40 38.94 -1.34 13.62
CA GLY A 40 40.07 -1.22 14.52
C GLY A 40 40.58 0.20 14.73
N ASP A 41 40.28 1.14 13.81
CA ASP A 41 40.72 2.54 13.91
C ASP A 41 39.96 3.29 15.02
N ASP A 42 38.64 3.06 15.09
CA ASP A 42 37.73 3.59 16.11
C ASP A 42 36.52 2.64 16.26
N PRO A 43 36.58 1.67 17.21
CA PRO A 43 35.48 0.69 17.37
C PRO A 43 34.15 1.32 17.74
N ALA A 44 34.16 2.39 18.54
CA ALA A 44 32.94 3.09 18.95
C ALA A 44 32.31 3.87 17.79
N GLY A 45 33.11 4.64 17.04
CA GLY A 45 32.68 5.34 15.85
C GLY A 45 32.22 4.38 14.75
N ALA A 46 32.91 3.25 14.55
CA ALA A 46 32.49 2.23 13.58
C ALA A 46 31.14 1.62 13.92
N ALA A 47 30.88 1.33 15.21
CA ALA A 47 29.57 0.82 15.66
C ALA A 47 28.45 1.84 15.45
N VAL A 48 28.70 3.12 15.68
CA VAL A 48 27.75 4.21 15.36
C VAL A 48 27.51 4.28 13.87
N GLY A 49 28.55 4.25 13.05
CA GLY A 49 28.46 4.28 11.59
C GLY A 49 27.63 3.14 11.01
N VAL A 50 27.82 1.91 11.49
CA VAL A 50 27.01 0.75 11.08
C VAL A 50 25.54 0.94 11.41
N ARG A 51 25.23 1.47 12.61
CA ARG A 51 23.83 1.74 13.03
C ARG A 51 23.19 2.80 12.16
N LEU A 52 23.88 3.91 11.89
CA LEU A 52 23.36 4.99 11.05
C LEU A 52 23.15 4.54 9.60
N ARG A 53 24.07 3.77 9.02
CA ARG A 53 23.88 3.20 7.67
C ARG A 53 22.69 2.25 7.63
N SER A 54 22.55 1.38 8.65
CA SER A 54 21.40 0.48 8.73
C SER A 54 20.08 1.25 8.86
N GLN A 55 20.07 2.39 9.55
CA GLN A 55 18.90 3.26 9.62
C GLN A 55 18.61 3.92 8.27
N ASN A 56 19.62 4.49 7.60
CA ASN A 56 19.46 5.11 6.29
C ASN A 56 18.91 4.10 5.25
N LEU A 57 19.42 2.85 5.24
CA LEU A 57 18.91 1.81 4.35
C LEU A 57 17.44 1.46 4.62
N ARG A 58 17.01 1.47 5.88
CA ARG A 58 15.58 1.30 6.21
C ARG A 58 14.75 2.49 5.75
N ASP A 59 15.24 3.71 5.96
CA ASP A 59 14.54 4.92 5.52
C ASP A 59 14.44 4.97 3.98
N GLU A 60 15.45 4.53 3.24
CA GLU A 60 15.38 4.35 1.79
C GLU A 60 14.33 3.31 1.37
N GLN A 61 14.20 2.21 2.11
CA GLN A 61 13.14 1.22 1.83
C GLN A 61 11.76 1.81 2.06
N TYR A 62 11.56 2.55 3.16
CA TYR A 62 10.29 3.23 3.40
C TYR A 62 9.98 4.27 2.32
N LEU A 63 10.96 5.02 1.84
CA LEU A 63 10.77 5.97 0.73
C LEU A 63 10.34 5.26 -0.56
N ARG A 64 10.93 4.12 -0.88
CA ARG A 64 10.48 3.31 -2.05
C ARG A 64 9.04 2.81 -1.88
N ASN A 65 8.69 2.32 -0.70
CA ASN A 65 7.32 1.88 -0.40
C ASN A 65 6.31 3.05 -0.49
N ILE A 66 6.69 4.23 -0.03
CA ILE A 66 5.91 5.46 -0.12
C ILE A 66 5.66 5.84 -1.58
N GLU A 67 6.69 5.84 -2.42
CA GLU A 67 6.57 6.17 -3.85
C GLU A 67 5.67 5.18 -4.59
N GLN A 68 5.81 3.89 -4.30
CA GLN A 68 4.92 2.87 -4.84
C GLN A 68 3.47 3.08 -4.38
N SER A 69 3.27 3.37 -3.09
CA SER A 69 1.95 3.66 -2.53
C SER A 69 1.31 4.90 -3.15
N ARG A 70 2.11 5.93 -3.40
CA ARG A 70 1.67 7.17 -4.05
C ARG A 70 1.19 6.90 -5.47
N THR A 71 1.98 6.20 -6.28
CA THR A 71 1.60 5.83 -7.66
C THR A 71 0.29 5.05 -7.68
N TRP A 72 0.11 4.13 -6.72
CA TRP A 72 -1.13 3.36 -6.57
C TRP A 72 -2.33 4.26 -6.27
N LEU A 73 -2.21 5.15 -5.28
CA LEU A 73 -3.30 6.06 -4.87
C LEU A 73 -3.65 7.08 -5.96
N ASP A 74 -2.65 7.66 -6.64
CA ASP A 74 -2.87 8.63 -7.73
C ASP A 74 -3.62 7.98 -8.89
N THR A 75 -3.24 6.74 -9.25
CA THR A 75 -3.93 5.97 -10.29
C THR A 75 -5.35 5.61 -9.86
N THR A 76 -5.53 5.22 -8.59
CA THR A 76 -6.86 4.91 -8.03
C THR A 76 -7.77 6.14 -8.05
N ASP A 77 -7.29 7.33 -7.66
CA ASP A 77 -8.09 8.57 -7.72
C ASP A 77 -8.50 8.92 -9.14
N SER A 78 -7.56 8.76 -10.10
CA SER A 78 -7.87 9.00 -11.52
C SER A 78 -9.00 8.09 -12.01
N VAL A 79 -8.93 6.78 -11.71
CA VAL A 79 -9.97 5.82 -12.14
C VAL A 79 -11.30 6.08 -11.44
N LEU A 80 -11.29 6.42 -10.16
CA LEU A 80 -12.51 6.79 -9.44
C LEU A 80 -13.12 8.08 -9.98
N GLY A 81 -12.29 9.03 -10.46
CA GLY A 81 -12.75 10.22 -11.18
C GLY A 81 -13.48 9.85 -12.47
N ASP A 82 -12.86 9.01 -13.31
CA ASP A 82 -13.47 8.53 -14.56
C ASP A 82 -14.81 7.81 -14.30
N ILE A 83 -14.89 6.98 -13.25
CA ILE A 83 -16.14 6.31 -12.86
C ILE A 83 -17.20 7.32 -12.42
N GLY A 84 -16.81 8.36 -11.68
CA GLY A 84 -17.72 9.44 -11.26
C GLY A 84 -18.34 10.16 -12.45
N ASP A 85 -17.55 10.47 -13.48
CA ASP A 85 -18.04 11.11 -14.71
C ASP A 85 -19.00 10.19 -15.50
N LEU A 86 -18.68 8.88 -15.58
CA LEU A 86 -19.55 7.88 -16.18
C LEU A 86 -20.89 7.73 -15.44
N LEU A 87 -20.87 7.77 -14.11
CA LEU A 87 -22.09 7.76 -13.30
C LEU A 87 -22.92 9.04 -13.52
N GLY A 88 -22.27 10.19 -13.62
CA GLY A 88 -22.94 11.45 -13.97
C GLY A 88 -23.68 11.33 -15.31
N ARG A 89 -23.04 10.77 -16.35
CA ARG A 89 -23.65 10.53 -17.65
C ARG A 89 -24.80 9.50 -17.60
N ALA A 90 -24.61 8.41 -16.85
CA ALA A 90 -25.67 7.43 -16.62
C ALA A 90 -26.90 8.04 -15.95
N ARG A 91 -26.69 8.97 -15.01
CA ARG A 91 -27.74 9.72 -14.34
C ARG A 91 -28.55 10.58 -15.32
N GLU A 92 -27.87 11.34 -16.18
CA GLU A 92 -28.53 12.16 -17.22
C GLU A 92 -29.44 11.30 -18.12
N LEU A 93 -28.92 10.16 -18.61
CA LEU A 93 -29.68 9.22 -19.43
C LEU A 93 -30.85 8.59 -18.66
N SER A 94 -30.68 8.28 -17.39
CA SER A 94 -31.74 7.77 -16.54
C SER A 94 -32.84 8.80 -16.33
N VAL A 95 -32.51 10.08 -16.12
CA VAL A 95 -33.47 11.17 -16.03
C VAL A 95 -34.22 11.32 -17.36
N GLN A 96 -33.53 11.28 -18.49
CA GLN A 96 -34.17 11.32 -19.82
C GLN A 96 -35.15 10.14 -20.01
N ALA A 97 -34.75 8.94 -19.62
CA ALA A 97 -35.59 7.73 -19.70
C ALA A 97 -36.80 7.79 -18.75
N SER A 98 -36.70 8.47 -17.63
CA SER A 98 -37.77 8.57 -16.62
C SER A 98 -38.95 9.47 -17.05
N THR A 99 -38.73 10.37 -18.00
CA THR A 99 -39.75 11.33 -18.46
C THR A 99 -40.91 10.68 -19.24
N GLY A 100 -40.71 9.48 -19.76
CA GLY A 100 -41.72 8.74 -20.53
C GLY A 100 -42.09 9.38 -21.89
N THR A 101 -41.32 10.35 -22.33
CA THR A 101 -41.54 11.08 -23.59
C THR A 101 -40.77 10.52 -24.78
N LEU A 102 -39.89 9.51 -24.51
CA LEU A 102 -39.06 8.89 -25.53
C LEU A 102 -39.83 7.95 -26.44
N GLY A 103 -39.59 8.04 -27.77
CA GLY A 103 -40.04 7.06 -28.74
C GLY A 103 -39.29 5.72 -28.57
N ALA A 104 -39.83 4.63 -29.11
CA ALA A 104 -39.19 3.31 -29.02
C ALA A 104 -37.76 3.28 -29.57
N GLY A 105 -37.47 4.04 -30.65
CA GLY A 105 -36.13 4.16 -31.21
C GLY A 105 -35.14 4.87 -30.28
N ASP A 106 -35.60 5.95 -29.65
CA ASP A 106 -34.78 6.74 -28.71
C ASP A 106 -34.47 5.95 -27.43
N THR A 107 -35.49 5.20 -26.96
CA THR A 107 -35.34 4.31 -25.78
C THR A 107 -34.28 3.24 -26.04
N ALA A 108 -34.24 2.65 -27.24
CA ALA A 108 -33.23 1.67 -27.62
C ALA A 108 -31.81 2.30 -27.65
N GLN A 109 -31.67 3.54 -28.13
CA GLN A 109 -30.38 4.26 -28.16
C GLN A 109 -29.88 4.54 -26.73
N VAL A 110 -30.78 4.99 -25.84
CA VAL A 110 -30.46 5.21 -24.43
C VAL A 110 -30.04 3.89 -23.76
N ALA A 111 -30.72 2.77 -24.08
CA ALA A 111 -30.36 1.45 -23.55
C ALA A 111 -28.92 1.07 -23.95
N GLU A 112 -28.55 1.23 -25.22
CA GLU A 112 -27.20 0.91 -25.69
C GLU A 112 -26.14 1.81 -25.03
N GLU A 113 -26.41 3.10 -24.84
CA GLU A 113 -25.50 4.02 -24.16
C GLU A 113 -25.32 3.63 -22.68
N ILE A 114 -26.37 3.28 -21.96
CA ILE A 114 -26.32 2.77 -20.58
C ILE A 114 -25.48 1.49 -20.50
N ASN A 115 -25.64 0.57 -21.45
CA ASN A 115 -24.85 -0.66 -21.50
C ASN A 115 -23.37 -0.37 -21.79
N ALA A 116 -23.07 0.57 -22.69
CA ALA A 116 -21.72 1.02 -22.98
C ALA A 116 -21.05 1.64 -21.73
N ILE A 117 -21.74 2.51 -21.01
CA ILE A 117 -21.28 3.08 -19.74
C ILE A 117 -20.99 2.00 -18.72
N ARG A 118 -21.92 1.05 -18.54
CA ARG A 118 -21.73 -0.08 -17.64
C ARG A 118 -20.45 -0.87 -17.97
N ASN A 119 -20.25 -1.21 -19.24
CA ASN A 119 -19.06 -1.96 -19.67
C ASN A 119 -17.79 -1.14 -19.49
N GLN A 120 -17.86 0.17 -19.66
CA GLN A 120 -16.71 1.07 -19.40
C GLN A 120 -16.36 1.15 -17.92
N ILE A 121 -17.36 1.21 -17.03
CA ILE A 121 -17.13 1.12 -15.58
C ILE A 121 -16.46 -0.22 -15.22
N ILE A 122 -16.93 -1.35 -15.78
CA ILE A 122 -16.31 -2.67 -15.56
C ILE A 122 -14.83 -2.66 -16.05
N SER A 123 -14.57 -2.10 -17.22
CA SER A 123 -13.21 -1.98 -17.73
C SER A 123 -12.32 -1.11 -16.84
N SER A 124 -12.85 -0.02 -16.30
CA SER A 124 -12.14 0.87 -15.36
C SER A 124 -11.83 0.15 -14.04
N LEU A 125 -12.78 -0.63 -13.52
CA LEU A 125 -12.57 -1.44 -12.31
C LEU A 125 -11.55 -2.58 -12.53
N ASN A 126 -11.43 -3.10 -13.74
CA ASN A 126 -10.46 -4.16 -14.09
C ASN A 126 -9.09 -3.61 -14.50
N ARG A 127 -8.87 -2.29 -14.38
CA ARG A 127 -7.61 -1.67 -14.75
C ARG A 127 -6.46 -2.11 -13.82
N THR A 128 -5.28 -2.27 -14.40
CA THR A 128 -4.03 -2.61 -13.69
C THR A 128 -3.17 -1.38 -13.46
N VAL A 129 -2.38 -1.37 -12.38
CA VAL A 129 -1.33 -0.36 -12.11
C VAL A 129 -0.03 -0.77 -12.78
N ASP A 130 0.32 -2.06 -12.69
CA ASP A 130 1.52 -2.65 -13.26
C ASP A 130 1.14 -4.00 -13.90
N VAL A 131 2.11 -4.72 -14.47
CA VAL A 131 1.86 -6.02 -15.09
C VAL A 131 1.15 -6.94 -14.09
N ASP A 132 -0.07 -7.35 -14.43
CA ASP A 132 -0.92 -8.26 -13.66
C ASP A 132 -1.28 -7.80 -12.22
N GLN A 133 -1.21 -6.49 -11.92
CA GLN A 133 -1.65 -5.96 -10.61
C GLN A 133 -2.93 -5.13 -10.74
N HIS A 134 -4.06 -5.75 -10.38
CA HIS A 134 -5.37 -5.10 -10.36
C HIS A 134 -5.57 -4.27 -9.09
N MET A 135 -6.00 -3.00 -9.27
CA MET A 135 -6.17 -2.04 -8.18
C MET A 135 -7.34 -2.34 -7.24
N PHE A 136 -8.41 -2.88 -7.79
CA PHE A 136 -9.70 -2.99 -7.11
C PHE A 136 -10.03 -4.42 -6.66
N SER A 137 -9.06 -5.34 -6.73
CA SER A 137 -9.21 -6.75 -6.35
C SER A 137 -8.93 -7.05 -4.87
N GLY A 138 -8.64 -6.03 -4.05
CA GLY A 138 -8.24 -6.25 -2.66
C GLY A 138 -6.80 -6.76 -2.55
N GLN A 139 -6.57 -7.79 -1.73
CA GLN A 139 -5.25 -8.41 -1.57
C GLN A 139 -4.89 -9.35 -2.73
N MET A 140 -5.89 -9.81 -3.51
CA MET A 140 -5.72 -10.71 -4.65
C MET A 140 -5.38 -9.93 -5.92
N THR A 141 -4.27 -9.19 -5.91
CA THR A 141 -3.91 -8.26 -6.99
C THR A 141 -3.67 -8.91 -8.36
N ASP A 142 -3.44 -10.21 -8.41
CA ASP A 142 -3.29 -11.02 -9.62
C ASP A 142 -4.62 -11.47 -10.23
N THR A 143 -5.75 -11.18 -9.56
CA THR A 143 -7.08 -11.61 -9.98
C THR A 143 -7.88 -10.45 -10.56
N VAL A 144 -8.55 -10.68 -11.72
CA VAL A 144 -9.44 -9.69 -12.32
C VAL A 144 -10.63 -9.43 -11.39
N PRO A 145 -10.82 -8.19 -10.89
CA PRO A 145 -11.81 -7.93 -9.84
C PRO A 145 -13.24 -8.17 -10.24
N VAL A 146 -13.62 -7.85 -11.48
CA VAL A 146 -15.00 -7.97 -11.97
C VAL A 146 -15.05 -8.88 -13.17
N SER A 147 -15.73 -10.01 -13.03
CA SER A 147 -16.05 -10.97 -14.11
C SER A 147 -17.49 -10.78 -14.57
N VAL A 148 -17.73 -10.92 -15.87
CA VAL A 148 -19.07 -10.86 -16.46
C VAL A 148 -19.40 -12.21 -17.07
N ASP A 149 -20.50 -12.82 -16.63
CA ASP A 149 -21.00 -14.05 -17.22
C ASP A 149 -21.47 -13.77 -18.68
N PRO A 150 -20.91 -14.44 -19.67
CA PRO A 150 -21.23 -14.18 -21.07
C PRO A 150 -22.68 -14.55 -21.43
N THR A 151 -23.33 -15.42 -20.68
CA THR A 151 -24.71 -15.89 -20.95
C THR A 151 -25.75 -14.98 -20.32
N THR A 152 -25.54 -14.63 -19.05
CA THR A 152 -26.52 -13.83 -18.30
C THR A 152 -26.14 -12.34 -18.32
N GLY A 153 -24.88 -12.00 -18.62
CA GLY A 153 -24.34 -10.65 -18.55
C GLY A 153 -24.28 -10.09 -17.12
N ILE A 154 -24.39 -10.94 -16.09
CA ILE A 154 -24.28 -10.53 -14.70
C ILE A 154 -22.81 -10.28 -14.38
N ALA A 155 -22.52 -9.15 -13.77
CA ALA A 155 -21.19 -8.83 -13.25
C ALA A 155 -21.07 -9.38 -11.83
N THR A 156 -20.01 -10.15 -11.56
CA THR A 156 -19.69 -10.70 -10.23
C THR A 156 -18.32 -10.20 -9.79
N PHE A 157 -18.18 -9.93 -8.50
CA PHE A 157 -16.89 -9.59 -7.90
C PHE A 157 -16.12 -10.88 -7.59
N VAL A 158 -14.91 -10.99 -8.11
CA VAL A 158 -14.04 -12.18 -7.97
C VAL A 158 -12.81 -11.88 -7.10
N GLY A 159 -12.58 -10.61 -6.77
CA GLY A 159 -11.48 -10.17 -5.93
C GLY A 159 -11.64 -10.57 -4.46
N ASP A 160 -10.72 -10.13 -3.64
CA ASP A 160 -10.75 -10.34 -2.20
C ASP A 160 -11.96 -9.63 -1.57
N THR A 161 -12.82 -10.42 -0.95
CA THR A 161 -14.03 -9.93 -0.27
C THR A 161 -13.71 -9.26 1.08
N GLY A 162 -12.48 -9.43 1.57
CA GLY A 162 -12.07 -8.99 2.92
C GLY A 162 -12.77 -9.76 4.04
N VAL A 163 -13.41 -10.85 3.71
CA VAL A 163 -14.21 -11.66 4.63
C VAL A 163 -13.74 -13.10 4.58
N SER A 164 -13.37 -13.61 5.74
CA SER A 164 -13.02 -15.01 5.97
C SER A 164 -14.18 -15.70 6.65
N VAL A 165 -14.77 -16.72 5.98
CA VAL A 165 -15.86 -17.51 6.54
C VAL A 165 -15.27 -18.83 7.06
N PRO A 166 -15.28 -19.06 8.38
CA PRO A 166 -14.67 -20.27 8.97
C PRO A 166 -15.28 -21.58 8.48
N ASN A 167 -16.55 -21.54 8.07
CA ASN A 167 -17.26 -22.69 7.50
C ASN A 167 -18.17 -22.23 6.35
N PRO A 168 -17.65 -22.21 5.08
CA PRO A 168 -18.40 -21.69 3.94
C PRO A 168 -19.71 -22.43 3.66
N THR A 169 -19.88 -23.68 4.10
CA THR A 169 -21.12 -24.45 3.95
C THR A 169 -22.26 -23.97 4.85
N ASP A 170 -21.97 -23.29 5.96
CA ASP A 170 -23.00 -22.89 6.91
C ASP A 170 -23.60 -21.50 6.60
N LEU A 171 -22.83 -20.61 5.97
CA LEU A 171 -23.25 -19.23 5.68
C LEU A 171 -23.47 -18.97 4.19
N ILE A 172 -22.62 -19.52 3.34
CA ILE A 172 -22.59 -19.29 1.89
C ILE A 172 -23.04 -20.59 1.19
N SER A 173 -23.75 -20.50 0.12
CA SER A 173 -24.26 -21.55 -0.78
C SER A 173 -25.50 -22.32 -0.33
N ASP A 174 -25.64 -22.80 0.90
CA ASP A 174 -26.79 -23.61 1.30
C ASP A 174 -27.97 -22.77 1.84
N ASN A 175 -27.68 -21.50 2.25
CA ASN A 175 -28.67 -20.61 2.87
C ASN A 175 -29.09 -19.44 1.96
N GLY A 176 -28.72 -19.43 0.70
CA GLY A 176 -29.09 -18.38 -0.25
C GLY A 176 -28.33 -17.07 -0.11
N ILE A 177 -27.18 -17.10 0.54
CA ILE A 177 -26.21 -15.99 0.54
C ILE A 177 -25.09 -16.36 -0.43
N ASP A 178 -24.97 -15.64 -1.53
CA ASP A 178 -23.94 -15.90 -2.55
C ASP A 178 -22.58 -15.33 -2.13
N GLN A 179 -22.59 -14.16 -1.50
CA GLN A 179 -21.37 -13.46 -1.11
C GLN A 179 -21.58 -12.57 0.12
N VAL A 180 -20.55 -12.45 0.95
CA VAL A 180 -20.41 -11.42 1.98
C VAL A 180 -19.18 -10.56 1.63
N LEU A 181 -19.36 -9.27 1.55
CA LEU A 181 -18.36 -8.31 1.10
C LEU A 181 -18.11 -7.26 2.19
N ALA A 182 -16.89 -7.03 2.55
CA ALA A 182 -16.49 -5.83 3.28
C ALA A 182 -16.37 -4.67 2.28
N THR A 183 -17.27 -3.69 2.35
CA THR A 183 -17.41 -2.66 1.31
C THR A 183 -16.71 -1.35 1.63
N SER A 184 -16.16 -1.23 2.83
CA SER A 184 -15.53 0.00 3.30
C SER A 184 -14.23 -0.31 4.03
N PRO A 185 -13.16 0.47 3.84
CA PRO A 185 -12.01 0.44 4.73
C PRO A 185 -12.36 0.84 6.17
N LEU A 186 -13.57 1.38 6.40
CA LEU A 186 -14.13 1.61 7.73
C LEU A 186 -14.78 0.36 8.34
N THR A 187 -14.92 -0.74 7.56
CA THR A 187 -15.38 -2.02 8.10
C THR A 187 -14.36 -2.47 9.16
N ALA A 188 -14.79 -2.47 10.40
CA ALA A 188 -13.90 -2.84 11.48
C ALA A 188 -13.53 -4.32 11.38
N LYS A 189 -12.23 -4.63 11.50
CA LYS A 189 -11.76 -6.02 11.57
C LYS A 189 -12.36 -6.72 12.78
N GLY A 190 -12.67 -8.00 12.63
CA GLY A 190 -13.17 -8.84 13.69
C GLY A 190 -14.36 -9.70 13.31
N SER A 191 -14.95 -10.34 14.30
CA SER A 191 -16.03 -11.30 14.12
C SER A 191 -17.39 -10.61 14.02
N TYR A 192 -18.20 -11.07 13.06
CA TYR A 192 -19.57 -10.65 12.82
C TYR A 192 -20.50 -11.85 12.80
N SER A 193 -21.75 -11.66 13.19
CA SER A 193 -22.83 -12.65 13.05
C SER A 193 -23.93 -12.15 12.14
N ILE A 194 -24.55 -13.06 11.39
CA ILE A 194 -25.73 -12.78 10.58
C ILE A 194 -26.91 -13.62 11.07
N GLU A 195 -28.03 -12.97 11.21
CA GLU A 195 -29.32 -13.57 11.51
C GLU A 195 -30.32 -13.21 10.40
N VAL A 196 -31.03 -14.21 9.86
CA VAL A 196 -32.02 -14.02 8.82
C VAL A 196 -33.35 -14.57 9.32
N SER A 197 -34.37 -13.73 9.32
CA SER A 197 -35.76 -14.10 9.64
C SER A 197 -36.63 -13.84 8.43
N ILE A 198 -37.42 -14.84 8.04
CA ILE A 198 -38.30 -14.78 6.87
C ILE A 198 -39.75 -14.82 7.30
N ASN A 199 -40.52 -13.78 6.92
CA ASN A 199 -41.97 -13.68 7.16
C ASN A 199 -42.69 -13.22 5.88
N ASN A 200 -43.67 -13.97 5.44
CA ASN A 200 -44.55 -13.63 4.29
C ASN A 200 -43.76 -13.18 3.02
N GLY A 201 -42.65 -13.86 2.67
CA GLY A 201 -41.86 -13.54 1.50
C GLY A 201 -40.95 -12.32 1.65
N GLN A 202 -40.91 -11.72 2.83
CA GLN A 202 -39.91 -10.70 3.19
C GLN A 202 -38.84 -11.31 4.09
N ALA A 203 -37.59 -11.00 3.80
CA ALA A 203 -36.46 -11.34 4.64
C ALA A 203 -36.04 -10.10 5.47
N THR A 204 -35.84 -10.35 6.75
CA THR A 204 -35.21 -9.38 7.66
C THR A 204 -33.86 -9.95 8.04
N VAL A 205 -32.79 -9.27 7.63
CA VAL A 205 -31.41 -9.66 7.89
C VAL A 205 -30.81 -8.70 8.89
N THR A 206 -30.27 -9.23 9.98
CA THR A 206 -29.56 -8.46 11.01
C THR A 206 -28.09 -8.90 11.00
N ALA A 207 -27.21 -7.96 10.73
CA ALA A 207 -25.76 -8.14 10.89
C ALA A 207 -25.33 -7.51 12.20
N THR A 208 -24.56 -8.25 13.01
CA THR A 208 -24.08 -7.77 14.33
C THR A 208 -22.58 -7.96 14.44
N ARG A 209 -21.87 -6.91 14.81
CA ARG A 209 -20.43 -6.99 15.13
C ARG A 209 -20.26 -7.51 16.55
N THR A 210 -19.54 -8.61 16.73
CA THR A 210 -19.42 -9.29 18.02
C THR A 210 -18.64 -8.46 19.07
N ALA A 211 -17.68 -7.64 18.62
CA ALA A 211 -16.78 -6.91 19.52
C ALA A 211 -17.47 -5.84 20.37
N ASP A 212 -18.47 -5.13 19.83
CA ASP A 212 -19.16 -4.02 20.49
C ASP A 212 -20.69 -4.14 20.46
N GLY A 213 -21.22 -5.22 19.90
CA GLY A 213 -22.66 -5.48 19.78
C GLY A 213 -23.38 -4.54 18.81
N LYS A 214 -22.66 -3.80 17.98
CA LYS A 214 -23.27 -2.88 17.01
C LYS A 214 -24.00 -3.73 15.94
N ALA A 215 -25.30 -3.52 15.81
CA ALA A 215 -26.14 -4.25 14.88
C ALA A 215 -26.81 -3.29 13.88
N GLU A 216 -27.04 -3.78 12.68
CA GLU A 216 -27.81 -3.12 11.64
C GLU A 216 -28.77 -4.15 11.00
N THR A 217 -30.01 -3.72 10.75
CA THR A 217 -31.06 -4.59 10.22
C THR A 217 -31.58 -4.03 8.91
N GLN A 218 -31.71 -4.90 7.91
CA GLN A 218 -32.30 -4.60 6.60
C GLN A 218 -33.46 -5.54 6.32
N THR A 219 -34.55 -4.97 5.75
CA THR A 219 -35.73 -5.79 5.36
C THR A 219 -35.99 -5.58 3.86
N PHE A 220 -36.13 -6.67 3.13
CA PHE A 220 -36.34 -6.65 1.69
C PHE A 220 -37.17 -7.88 1.25
N ALA A 221 -37.74 -7.80 0.03
CA ALA A 221 -38.45 -8.95 -0.57
C ALA A 221 -37.41 -9.96 -1.09
N ILE A 222 -37.61 -11.24 -0.82
CA ILE A 222 -36.75 -12.31 -1.34
C ILE A 222 -36.84 -12.30 -2.88
N PRO A 223 -35.68 -12.38 -3.59
CA PRO A 223 -35.70 -12.49 -5.06
C PRO A 223 -36.56 -13.61 -5.54
N GLY A 224 -37.35 -13.39 -6.62
CA GLY A 224 -38.16 -14.42 -7.21
C GLY A 224 -37.34 -15.48 -7.95
N THR A 225 -37.88 -16.65 -8.18
CA THR A 225 -37.20 -17.76 -8.88
C THR A 225 -36.65 -17.33 -10.24
N GLY A 226 -35.35 -17.50 -10.45
CA GLY A 226 -34.61 -17.06 -11.65
C GLY A 226 -34.28 -15.55 -11.70
N ALA A 227 -34.56 -14.82 -10.64
CA ALA A 227 -34.12 -13.42 -10.53
C ALA A 227 -32.63 -13.33 -10.24
N ALA A 228 -32.01 -12.21 -10.66
CA ALA A 228 -30.61 -11.93 -10.31
C ALA A 228 -30.47 -11.76 -8.78
N PRO A 229 -29.34 -12.19 -8.19
CA PRO A 229 -29.03 -11.96 -6.80
C PRO A 229 -29.13 -10.48 -6.42
N VAL A 230 -29.64 -10.18 -5.24
CA VAL A 230 -29.88 -8.82 -4.74
C VAL A 230 -28.83 -8.46 -3.68
N PRO A 231 -28.11 -7.34 -3.85
CA PRO A 231 -27.21 -6.85 -2.82
C PRO A 231 -27.99 -6.18 -1.67
N VAL A 232 -27.68 -6.56 -0.45
CA VAL A 232 -28.25 -6.01 0.79
C VAL A 232 -27.14 -5.31 1.55
N GLU A 233 -27.26 -4.00 1.70
CA GLU A 233 -26.21 -3.16 2.26
C GLU A 233 -26.46 -2.83 3.74
N PHE A 234 -25.41 -2.98 4.53
CA PHE A 234 -25.31 -2.57 5.93
C PHE A 234 -24.33 -1.39 6.03
N ALA A 235 -24.82 -0.20 5.71
CA ALA A 235 -23.98 0.99 5.54
C ALA A 235 -23.20 1.38 6.80
N ASN A 236 -23.80 1.23 8.00
CA ASN A 236 -23.16 1.52 9.27
C ASN A 236 -22.11 0.51 9.71
N LEU A 237 -22.17 -0.70 9.16
CA LEU A 237 -21.18 -1.76 9.40
C LEU A 237 -20.18 -1.88 8.26
N GLY A 238 -20.44 -1.25 7.12
CA GLY A 238 -19.62 -1.34 5.91
C GLY A 238 -19.64 -2.73 5.27
N LEU A 239 -20.75 -3.46 5.39
CA LEU A 239 -20.93 -4.79 4.85
C LEU A 239 -21.97 -4.79 3.72
N ASN A 240 -21.80 -5.69 2.76
CA ASN A 240 -22.77 -5.97 1.72
C ASN A 240 -22.94 -7.49 1.62
N LEU A 241 -24.19 -7.96 1.67
CA LEU A 241 -24.54 -9.35 1.42
C LEU A 241 -25.19 -9.45 0.06
N VAL A 242 -24.78 -10.42 -0.74
CA VAL A 242 -25.44 -10.75 -1.99
C VAL A 242 -26.33 -11.98 -1.73
N VAL A 243 -27.64 -11.80 -1.87
CA VAL A 243 -28.65 -12.85 -1.57
C VAL A 243 -29.39 -13.28 -2.83
N ASN A 244 -29.69 -14.57 -2.91
CA ASN A 244 -30.44 -15.17 -4.02
C ASN A 244 -31.82 -15.65 -3.60
N GLU A 245 -32.55 -16.28 -4.52
CA GLU A 245 -33.89 -16.80 -4.34
C GLU A 245 -34.02 -17.92 -3.28
N ASN A 246 -32.91 -18.59 -2.95
CA ASN A 246 -32.87 -19.69 -1.99
C ASN A 246 -32.60 -19.22 -0.55
N LEU A 247 -32.78 -17.94 -0.27
CA LEU A 247 -32.55 -17.40 1.07
C LEU A 247 -33.43 -18.11 2.10
N THR A 248 -32.80 -18.69 3.11
CA THR A 248 -33.44 -19.39 4.21
C THR A 248 -33.28 -18.69 5.53
N THR A 249 -34.08 -19.08 6.53
CA THR A 249 -33.93 -18.57 7.89
C THR A 249 -32.62 -19.04 8.50
N ILE A 250 -31.79 -18.08 8.96
CA ILE A 250 -30.50 -18.31 9.58
C ILE A 250 -30.58 -17.85 11.03
N ASN A 251 -30.37 -18.76 11.98
CA ASN A 251 -30.30 -18.43 13.39
C ASN A 251 -28.87 -17.98 13.80
N GLY A 252 -28.76 -17.08 14.77
CA GLY A 252 -27.62 -16.24 15.11
C GLY A 252 -26.28 -16.88 15.46
N ASN A 253 -25.97 -18.08 15.01
CA ASN A 253 -24.68 -18.74 15.20
C ASN A 253 -23.74 -18.70 13.98
N ASN A 254 -24.18 -18.04 12.91
CA ASN A 254 -23.38 -17.95 11.68
C ASN A 254 -22.47 -16.74 11.77
N THR A 255 -21.22 -16.99 12.13
CA THR A 255 -20.19 -15.98 12.27
C THR A 255 -19.20 -16.03 11.12
N PHE A 256 -18.70 -14.86 10.72
CA PHE A 256 -17.60 -14.69 9.78
C PHE A 256 -16.62 -13.65 10.32
N GLU A 257 -15.41 -13.70 9.85
CA GLU A 257 -14.40 -12.71 10.23
C GLU A 257 -14.13 -11.75 9.08
N VAL A 258 -14.00 -10.46 9.41
CA VAL A 258 -13.55 -9.43 8.50
C VAL A 258 -12.06 -9.20 8.77
N ASP A 259 -11.24 -9.62 7.81
CA ASP A 259 -9.78 -9.47 7.87
C ASP A 259 -9.30 -8.13 7.29
N GLY A 260 -10.19 -7.45 6.56
CA GLY A 260 -9.95 -6.21 5.83
C GLY A 260 -9.41 -6.45 4.41
N VAL A 261 -9.78 -5.58 3.51
CA VAL A 261 -9.45 -5.65 2.06
C VAL A 261 -8.16 -4.93 1.70
N GLY A 262 -7.27 -4.66 2.65
CA GLY A 262 -6.15 -3.74 2.47
C GLY A 262 -4.84 -4.39 2.06
N LEU A 263 -4.26 -4.00 0.90
CA LEU A 263 -2.84 -4.16 0.64
C LEU A 263 -2.09 -3.12 1.48
N ALA A 264 -1.40 -3.59 2.52
CA ALA A 264 -0.73 -2.72 3.48
C ALA A 264 0.75 -2.53 3.11
N HIS A 265 1.18 -1.29 2.96
CA HIS A 265 2.59 -0.93 2.78
C HIS A 265 3.16 -0.32 4.06
N ASP A 266 4.35 -0.77 4.44
CA ASP A 266 5.11 -0.17 5.54
C ASP A 266 5.69 1.17 5.09
N ILE A 267 5.24 2.28 5.71
CA ILE A 267 5.68 3.65 5.42
C ILE A 267 6.59 4.23 6.51
N ALA A 268 6.57 3.60 7.69
CA ALA A 268 7.40 3.97 8.83
C ALA A 268 7.51 2.80 9.82
N PRO A 269 8.46 2.81 10.76
CA PRO A 269 8.54 1.80 11.82
C PRO A 269 7.23 1.71 12.61
N GLY A 270 6.54 0.56 12.50
CA GLY A 270 5.25 0.32 13.16
C GLY A 270 4.06 1.11 12.57
N SER A 271 4.20 1.68 11.37
CA SER A 271 3.13 2.34 10.65
C SER A 271 2.96 1.75 9.27
N THR A 272 1.83 1.13 9.04
CA THR A 272 1.38 0.58 7.76
C THR A 272 0.29 1.47 7.17
N LEU A 273 0.16 1.49 5.85
CA LEU A 273 -0.91 2.17 5.13
C LEU A 273 -1.54 1.21 4.14
N ASP A 274 -2.84 1.01 4.26
CA ASP A 274 -3.63 0.28 3.27
C ASP A 274 -3.82 1.15 2.04
N VAL A 275 -3.35 0.71 0.87
CA VAL A 275 -3.33 1.54 -0.35
C VAL A 275 -4.46 1.25 -1.31
N ASN A 276 -5.07 0.08 -1.26
CA ASN A 276 -6.10 -0.31 -2.21
C ASN A 276 -7.53 0.03 -1.76
N VAL A 277 -8.43 -0.08 -2.73
CA VAL A 277 -9.88 0.08 -2.59
C VAL A 277 -10.53 -1.13 -3.29
N SER A 278 -11.60 -1.69 -2.73
CA SER A 278 -12.29 -2.83 -3.34
C SER A 278 -13.40 -2.40 -4.30
N ALA A 279 -13.52 -3.06 -5.46
CA ALA A 279 -14.64 -2.88 -6.39
C ALA A 279 -15.97 -3.38 -5.83
N GLY A 280 -15.94 -4.21 -4.79
CA GLY A 280 -17.15 -4.82 -4.20
C GLY A 280 -18.24 -3.81 -3.84
N SER A 281 -17.84 -2.62 -3.38
CA SER A 281 -18.78 -1.53 -3.04
C SER A 281 -19.53 -0.94 -4.24
N LEU A 282 -19.03 -1.13 -5.47
CA LEU A 282 -19.65 -0.62 -6.70
C LEU A 282 -20.43 -1.70 -7.46
N MET A 283 -20.44 -2.95 -7.00
CA MET A 283 -21.20 -4.04 -7.64
C MET A 283 -22.71 -3.74 -7.73
N PRO A 284 -23.38 -3.16 -6.71
CA PRO A 284 -24.80 -2.87 -6.78
C PRO A 284 -25.20 -1.99 -7.95
N ILE A 285 -24.37 -0.99 -8.30
CA ILE A 285 -24.70 -0.11 -9.43
C ILE A 285 -24.57 -0.82 -10.78
N LEU A 286 -23.61 -1.75 -10.93
CA LEU A 286 -23.46 -2.53 -12.16
C LEU A 286 -24.69 -3.43 -12.41
N ALA A 287 -25.25 -4.02 -11.35
CA ALA A 287 -26.49 -4.79 -11.41
C ALA A 287 -27.68 -3.89 -11.76
N GLN A 288 -27.78 -2.70 -11.15
CA GLN A 288 -28.87 -1.77 -11.40
C GLN A 288 -28.84 -1.20 -12.83
N LEU A 289 -27.67 -0.84 -13.35
CA LEU A 289 -27.52 -0.39 -14.75
C LEU A 289 -27.91 -1.49 -15.74
N LYS A 290 -27.64 -2.76 -15.43
CA LYS A 290 -28.11 -3.88 -16.23
C LYS A 290 -29.64 -4.02 -16.20
N THR A 291 -30.25 -3.90 -15.03
CA THR A 291 -31.70 -3.94 -14.86
C THR A 291 -32.38 -2.81 -15.66
N LEU A 292 -31.81 -1.61 -15.60
CA LEU A 292 -32.26 -0.46 -16.38
C LEU A 292 -32.15 -0.73 -17.89
N HIS A 293 -30.99 -1.21 -18.36
CA HIS A 293 -30.81 -1.59 -19.75
C HIS A 293 -31.88 -2.59 -20.23
N THR A 294 -32.08 -3.65 -19.45
CA THR A 294 -33.08 -4.71 -19.80
C THR A 294 -34.48 -4.12 -19.85
N ALA A 295 -34.89 -3.27 -18.91
CA ALA A 295 -36.18 -2.64 -18.90
C ALA A 295 -36.41 -1.69 -20.10
N LEU A 296 -35.38 -0.94 -20.47
CA LEU A 296 -35.38 -0.06 -21.65
C LEU A 296 -35.52 -0.83 -22.96
N VAL A 297 -34.79 -1.94 -23.10
CA VAL A 297 -34.90 -2.83 -24.30
C VAL A 297 -36.28 -3.48 -24.40
N ASN A 298 -36.82 -3.96 -23.30
CA ASN A 298 -38.12 -4.61 -23.27
C ASN A 298 -39.31 -3.65 -23.35
N GLY A 299 -39.10 -2.36 -23.12
CA GLY A 299 -40.12 -1.33 -23.11
C GLY A 299 -41.13 -1.40 -21.97
N THR A 300 -41.02 -2.39 -21.09
CA THR A 300 -41.93 -2.59 -19.94
C THR A 300 -41.30 -2.14 -18.63
N GLY A 301 -41.97 -1.24 -17.90
CA GLY A 301 -41.47 -0.73 -16.63
C GLY A 301 -40.24 0.21 -16.73
N ALA A 302 -39.91 0.69 -17.93
CA ALA A 302 -38.74 1.52 -18.18
C ALA A 302 -38.66 2.75 -17.26
N ASN A 303 -39.77 3.46 -17.09
CA ASN A 303 -39.83 4.66 -16.21
C ASN A 303 -39.60 4.31 -14.73
N SER A 304 -40.14 3.19 -14.25
CA SER A 304 -39.93 2.73 -12.88
C SER A 304 -38.48 2.29 -12.67
N ALA A 305 -37.90 1.54 -13.62
CA ALA A 305 -36.52 1.13 -13.60
C ALA A 305 -35.56 2.34 -13.64
N ALA A 306 -35.87 3.36 -14.47
CA ALA A 306 -35.10 4.60 -14.55
C ALA A 306 -35.12 5.38 -13.23
N ASN A 307 -36.28 5.54 -12.60
CA ASN A 307 -36.39 6.19 -11.29
C ASN A 307 -35.61 5.45 -10.19
N THR A 308 -35.66 4.14 -10.18
CA THR A 308 -34.86 3.31 -9.24
C THR A 308 -33.38 3.46 -9.52
N ALA A 309 -32.98 3.47 -10.79
CA ALA A 309 -31.59 3.64 -11.21
C ALA A 309 -31.02 5.01 -10.80
N ILE A 310 -31.79 6.11 -10.88
CA ILE A 310 -31.37 7.41 -10.42
C ILE A 310 -30.94 7.37 -8.95
N GLY A 311 -31.77 6.78 -8.08
CA GLY A 311 -31.42 6.64 -6.66
C GLY A 311 -30.17 5.78 -6.43
N ALA A 312 -30.03 4.67 -7.16
CA ALA A 312 -28.86 3.82 -7.06
C ALA A 312 -27.57 4.50 -7.59
N ILE A 313 -27.69 5.30 -8.65
CA ILE A 313 -26.57 6.09 -9.19
C ILE A 313 -26.15 7.16 -8.20
N ASP A 314 -27.08 7.88 -7.57
CA ASP A 314 -26.76 8.89 -6.57
C ASP A 314 -26.00 8.26 -5.38
N VAL A 315 -26.45 7.11 -4.88
CA VAL A 315 -25.73 6.35 -3.83
C VAL A 315 -24.34 5.91 -4.30
N ALA A 316 -24.21 5.42 -5.55
CA ALA A 316 -22.91 5.02 -6.07
C ALA A 316 -21.97 6.22 -6.23
N ALA A 317 -22.46 7.37 -6.69
CA ALA A 317 -21.69 8.61 -6.80
C ALA A 317 -21.19 9.09 -5.43
N ASP A 318 -22.03 9.07 -4.40
CA ASP A 318 -21.64 9.40 -3.02
C ASP A 318 -20.55 8.44 -2.51
N ARG A 319 -20.62 7.16 -2.87
CA ARG A 319 -19.56 6.19 -2.54
C ARG A 319 -18.26 6.51 -3.23
N VAL A 320 -18.28 6.79 -4.53
CA VAL A 320 -17.09 7.19 -5.28
C VAL A 320 -16.47 8.45 -4.66
N LEU A 321 -17.26 9.44 -4.29
CA LEU A 321 -16.79 10.64 -3.60
C LEU A 321 -16.16 10.30 -2.24
N SER A 322 -16.78 9.41 -1.46
CA SER A 322 -16.23 8.94 -0.18
C SER A 322 -14.91 8.20 -0.36
N MET A 323 -14.81 7.32 -1.38
CA MET A 323 -13.55 6.63 -1.70
C MET A 323 -12.45 7.61 -2.09
N ARG A 324 -12.76 8.60 -2.93
CA ARG A 324 -11.82 9.65 -3.33
C ARG A 324 -11.35 10.49 -2.14
N ALA A 325 -12.26 10.83 -1.23
CA ALA A 325 -11.91 11.54 -0.01
C ALA A 325 -10.94 10.71 0.87
N GLN A 326 -11.14 9.40 0.95
CA GLN A 326 -10.24 8.50 1.68
C GLN A 326 -8.87 8.37 1.00
N VAL A 327 -8.85 8.25 -0.34
CA VAL A 327 -7.60 8.25 -1.13
C VAL A 327 -6.85 9.56 -0.90
N GLY A 328 -7.52 10.71 -0.96
CA GLY A 328 -6.92 12.01 -0.67
C GLY A 328 -6.35 12.12 0.75
N ALA A 329 -7.06 11.59 1.76
CA ALA A 329 -6.55 11.55 3.13
C ALA A 329 -5.31 10.66 3.27
N LYS A 330 -5.28 9.51 2.57
CA LYS A 330 -4.11 8.62 2.51
C LYS A 330 -2.94 9.27 1.78
N THR A 331 -3.17 10.00 0.69
CA THR A 331 -2.15 10.75 -0.05
C THR A 331 -1.51 11.82 0.84
N ASN A 332 -2.30 12.61 1.57
CA ASN A 332 -1.78 13.56 2.55
C ASN A 332 -0.91 12.86 3.62
N HIS A 333 -1.33 11.68 4.10
CA HIS A 333 -0.56 10.93 5.08
C HIS A 333 0.79 10.47 4.51
N ILE A 334 0.81 10.01 3.25
CA ILE A 334 2.04 9.64 2.52
C ILE A 334 2.98 10.83 2.37
N GLU A 335 2.48 11.99 1.97
CA GLU A 335 3.29 13.21 1.82
C GLU A 335 3.96 13.61 3.14
N PHE A 336 3.23 13.53 4.25
CA PHE A 336 3.78 13.76 5.59
C PHE A 336 4.86 12.72 5.96
N ALA A 337 4.60 11.44 5.65
CA ALA A 337 5.55 10.37 5.92
C ALA A 337 6.82 10.53 5.08
N GLN A 338 6.68 10.90 3.80
CA GLN A 338 7.78 11.15 2.87
C GLN A 338 8.68 12.29 3.38
N ALA A 339 8.09 13.47 3.64
CA ALA A 339 8.84 14.63 4.13
C ALA A 339 9.62 14.30 5.42
N ARG A 340 9.01 13.54 6.33
CA ARG A 340 9.65 13.10 7.56
C ARG A 340 10.81 12.13 7.30
N ARG A 341 10.67 11.16 6.37
CA ARG A 341 11.74 10.20 6.02
C ARG A 341 12.90 10.89 5.33
N GLU A 342 12.64 11.80 4.40
CA GLU A 342 13.66 12.61 3.73
C GLU A 342 14.46 13.45 4.75
N ALA A 343 13.78 14.10 5.69
CA ALA A 343 14.45 14.85 6.76
C ALA A 343 15.32 13.93 7.64
N MET A 344 14.87 12.73 7.97
CA MET A 344 15.63 11.74 8.73
C MET A 344 16.84 11.23 7.95
N GLN A 345 16.72 11.01 6.64
CA GLN A 345 17.80 10.58 5.77
C GLN A 345 18.88 11.67 5.67
N ILE A 346 18.50 12.95 5.52
CA ILE A 346 19.43 14.09 5.51
C ILE A 346 20.18 14.15 6.84
N GLU A 347 19.46 14.06 7.97
CA GLU A 347 20.10 14.09 9.29
C GLU A 347 21.00 12.86 9.53
N GLY A 348 20.56 11.67 9.12
CA GLY A 348 21.36 10.44 9.18
C GLY A 348 22.67 10.56 8.39
N ASN A 349 22.60 11.11 7.17
CA ASN A 349 23.77 11.36 6.35
C ASN A 349 24.70 12.42 6.99
N ARG A 350 24.14 13.50 7.56
CA ARG A 350 24.90 14.50 8.29
C ARG A 350 25.63 13.89 9.49
N LEU A 351 24.94 13.09 10.29
CA LEU A 351 25.54 12.40 11.45
C LEU A 351 26.61 11.39 11.02
N LEU A 352 26.41 10.70 9.90
CA LEU A 352 27.37 9.77 9.33
C LEU A 352 28.63 10.51 8.88
N SER A 353 28.48 11.65 8.21
CA SER A 353 29.59 12.53 7.79
C SER A 353 30.38 13.04 8.99
N VAL A 354 29.70 13.56 10.02
CA VAL A 354 30.38 14.02 11.26
C VAL A 354 31.14 12.88 11.95
N ASN A 355 30.61 11.65 11.91
CA ASN A 355 31.25 10.50 12.55
C ASN A 355 32.43 9.94 11.75
N GLU A 356 32.32 9.89 10.43
CA GLU A 356 33.25 9.14 9.57
C GLU A 356 34.16 9.99 8.70
N ASP A 357 33.75 11.20 8.31
CA ASP A 357 34.52 12.02 7.38
C ASP A 357 35.74 12.66 8.07
N ILE A 358 36.76 12.87 7.29
CA ILE A 358 37.99 13.49 7.76
C ILE A 358 37.96 15.00 7.58
N ASP A 359 38.50 15.76 8.56
CA ASP A 359 38.82 17.14 8.31
C ASP A 359 40.09 17.21 7.43
N LEU A 360 39.89 17.62 6.18
CA LEU A 360 40.95 17.67 5.18
C LEU A 360 42.08 18.64 5.60
N THR A 361 41.75 19.74 6.25
CA THR A 361 42.74 20.76 6.67
C THR A 361 43.66 20.22 7.75
N GLU A 362 43.06 19.59 8.76
CA GLU A 362 43.81 18.95 9.85
C GLU A 362 44.65 17.77 9.31
N ALA A 363 44.06 16.95 8.46
CA ALA A 363 44.73 15.77 7.90
C ALA A 363 45.94 16.14 7.01
N LEU A 364 45.81 17.17 6.18
CA LEU A 364 46.93 17.70 5.37
C LEU A 364 48.04 18.24 6.25
N THR A 365 47.70 19.00 7.30
CA THR A 365 48.67 19.50 8.26
C THR A 365 49.40 18.36 8.99
N ARG A 366 48.66 17.34 9.40
CA ARG A 366 49.18 16.12 10.02
C ARG A 366 50.09 15.34 9.07
N LEU A 367 49.69 15.20 7.80
CA LEU A 367 50.54 14.55 6.78
C LEU A 367 51.85 15.23 6.55
N THR A 368 51.85 16.57 6.42
CA THR A 368 53.10 17.36 6.22
C THR A 368 54.02 17.26 7.44
N ALA A 369 53.47 17.31 8.66
CA ALA A 369 54.23 17.08 9.89
C ALA A 369 54.83 15.65 9.92
N GLN A 370 54.04 14.62 9.60
CA GLN A 370 54.51 13.23 9.56
C GLN A 370 55.59 13.02 8.50
N GLN A 371 55.47 13.63 7.31
CA GLN A 371 56.51 13.59 6.29
C GLN A 371 57.83 14.20 6.78
N THR A 372 57.75 15.31 7.52
CA THR A 372 58.95 15.98 8.09
C THR A 372 59.58 15.09 9.16
N VAL A 373 58.77 14.53 10.07
CA VAL A 373 59.26 13.61 11.13
C VAL A 373 59.85 12.35 10.52
N TYR A 374 59.23 11.78 9.48
CA TYR A 374 59.74 10.59 8.79
C TYR A 374 61.12 10.85 8.14
N LYS A 375 61.28 11.99 7.43
CA LYS A 375 62.56 12.40 6.86
C LYS A 375 63.63 12.57 7.94
N ALA A 376 63.33 13.28 9.04
CA ALA A 376 64.20 13.45 10.17
C ALA A 376 64.59 12.09 10.82
N SER A 377 63.63 11.19 10.96
CA SER A 377 63.86 9.84 11.51
C SER A 377 64.83 9.02 10.67
N LEU A 378 64.72 9.14 9.34
CA LEU A 378 65.65 8.47 8.39
C LEU A 378 67.07 9.06 8.54
N GLU A 379 67.23 10.39 8.67
CA GLU A 379 68.51 11.02 8.82
C GLU A 379 69.18 10.63 10.15
N VAL A 380 68.42 10.66 11.27
CA VAL A 380 68.91 10.19 12.57
C VAL A 380 69.27 8.71 12.53
N GLY A 381 68.46 7.88 11.87
CA GLY A 381 68.68 6.44 11.69
C GLY A 381 69.99 6.16 10.94
N SER A 382 70.25 6.93 9.88
CA SER A 382 71.48 6.77 9.11
C SER A 382 72.76 7.12 9.94
N ARG A 383 72.69 8.19 10.78
CA ARG A 383 73.80 8.55 11.67
C ARG A 383 74.03 7.53 12.77
N VAL A 384 72.95 6.96 13.34
CA VAL A 384 73.06 5.91 14.36
C VAL A 384 73.71 4.62 13.77
N MET A 385 73.33 4.26 12.55
CA MET A 385 73.93 3.09 11.87
C MET A 385 75.40 3.29 11.48
N GLN A 386 75.77 4.48 11.06
CA GLN A 386 77.18 4.82 10.76
C GLN A 386 78.07 4.68 12.00
N ASN A 387 77.63 5.17 13.15
CA ASN A 387 78.39 5.05 14.39
C ASN A 387 78.52 3.55 14.84
N SER A 388 77.49 2.76 14.59
CA SER A 388 77.48 1.31 14.91
C SER A 388 78.46 0.49 14.03
N LEU A 389 78.58 0.85 12.74
CA LEU A 389 79.53 0.22 11.83
C LEU A 389 80.99 0.57 12.17
N LEU A 390 81.25 1.81 12.56
CA LEU A 390 82.59 2.23 13.02
C LEU A 390 83.04 1.52 14.31
N ASP A 391 82.09 1.29 15.24
CA ASP A 391 82.36 0.60 16.51
C ASP A 391 82.56 -0.91 16.34
N PHE A 392 82.00 -1.53 15.27
CA PHE A 392 82.19 -2.94 14.91
C PHE A 392 83.49 -3.22 14.16
N LEU A 393 84.02 -2.22 13.45
CA LEU A 393 85.28 -2.35 12.69
C LEU A 393 86.55 -1.97 13.52
N ARG A 394 86.37 -1.62 14.78
CA ARG A 394 87.41 -1.28 15.74
C ARG A 394 87.52 -2.35 16.80
#